data_c0e4fef59fe9111d4397fa4e3c5ac33d
#
_entry.id   c0e4fef59fe9111d4397fa4e3c5ac33d
#
_cell.length_a   1.000
_cell.length_b   1.000
_cell.length_c   1.000
_cell.angle_alpha   90.00
_cell.angle_beta   90.00
_cell.angle_gamma   90.00
#
_symmetry.space_group_name_H-M   'P 1'
#
loop_
_entity.id
_entity.type
_entity.pdbx_description
1 polymer ?
#
loop_
_entity_poly.entity_id
_entity_poly.type
_entity_poly.pdbx_seq_one_letter_code
_entity_poly.pdbx_strand_id
1 'polypeptide(L)'
;MRGLFLYLGRMPFRRLPFALVIFRLLLAPVMIVWSWRTHQSGWFLLCCLWAGLLSDIFDGILARHLGVATTSFRKWDAQVDVFFWLAAGVCVWLLNGRLLHTHLVWIIVLVVLEPISDLINLLRFGKAGCAHNWLSKLWGIVLLITFSLLLLGHEPLLLFRVCLALGALSQLDRIIISSLLPGPECDIPSCYHAYLRRKGKTFKRYKLFN
;
A
#
# COMPACT_ATOMS: atom_id res chain seq x y z
N MET A 1 19.68 10.39 26.46
CA MET A 1 19.00 9.70 25.36
C MET A 1 19.88 8.76 24.53
N ARG A 2 21.18 9.01 24.34
CA ARG A 2 22.11 8.08 23.61
C ARG A 2 22.30 6.72 24.27
N GLY A 3 22.23 6.58 25.59
CA GLY A 3 22.44 5.31 26.31
C GLY A 3 21.30 4.30 26.14
N LEU A 4 20.04 4.75 25.98
CA LEU A 4 18.88 3.89 25.75
C LEU A 4 18.92 3.23 24.36
N PHE A 5 19.48 3.93 23.36
CA PHE A 5 19.64 3.41 22.00
C PHE A 5 20.71 2.31 21.88
N LEU A 6 21.75 2.34 22.69
CA LEU A 6 22.77 1.28 22.74
C LEU A 6 22.24 -0.01 23.39
N TYR A 7 21.25 0.08 24.29
CA TYR A 7 20.62 -1.08 24.91
C TYR A 7 19.60 -1.77 23.99
N LEU A 8 18.93 -0.99 23.10
CA LEU A 8 18.00 -1.51 22.09
C LEU A 8 18.71 -2.25 20.93
N GLY A 9 20.04 -2.13 20.82
CA GLY A 9 20.86 -2.84 19.84
C GLY A 9 21.13 -4.31 20.15
N ARG A 10 20.64 -4.86 21.28
CA ARG A 10 20.77 -6.29 21.59
C ARG A 10 19.87 -7.15 20.69
N MET A 11 20.35 -8.29 20.29
CA MET A 11 19.80 -9.24 19.32
C MET A 11 18.27 -9.44 19.26
N PRO A 12 17.47 -9.42 20.35
CA PRO A 12 16.03 -9.63 20.26
C PRO A 12 15.29 -8.48 19.55
N PHE A 13 15.73 -7.24 19.72
CA PHE A 13 15.06 -6.06 19.11
C PHE A 13 15.29 -5.93 17.60
N ARG A 14 16.39 -6.46 17.07
CA ARG A 14 16.63 -6.50 15.61
C ARG A 14 15.64 -7.39 14.86
N ARG A 15 14.99 -8.33 15.55
CA ARG A 15 13.98 -9.21 14.96
C ARG A 15 12.57 -8.63 15.02
N LEU A 16 12.36 -7.54 15.76
CA LEU A 16 11.04 -6.94 15.94
C LEU A 16 10.38 -6.49 14.62
N PRO A 17 11.08 -5.82 13.66
CA PRO A 17 10.48 -5.49 12.37
C PRO A 17 10.00 -6.74 11.61
N PHE A 18 10.79 -7.83 11.62
CA PHE A 18 10.40 -9.09 10.99
C PHE A 18 9.18 -9.72 11.68
N ALA A 19 9.09 -9.63 13.01
CA ALA A 19 7.93 -10.14 13.74
C ALA A 19 6.65 -9.38 13.40
N LEU A 20 6.72 -8.06 13.16
CA LEU A 20 5.58 -7.25 12.72
C LEU A 20 5.13 -7.62 11.30
N VAL A 21 6.07 -7.87 10.38
CA VAL A 21 5.76 -8.36 9.02
C VAL A 21 5.07 -9.73 9.09
N ILE A 22 5.58 -10.66 9.93
CA ILE A 22 4.97 -11.99 10.13
C ILE A 22 3.58 -11.85 10.76
N PHE A 23 3.43 -10.97 11.76
CA PHE A 23 2.13 -10.68 12.39
C PHE A 23 1.10 -10.28 11.34
N ARG A 24 1.43 -9.34 10.44
CA ARG A 24 0.57 -8.89 9.35
C ARG A 24 0.25 -10.03 8.37
N LEU A 25 1.23 -10.86 8.05
CA LEU A 25 1.04 -12.04 7.20
C LEU A 25 0.04 -13.04 7.80
N LEU A 26 0.10 -13.26 9.13
CA LEU A 26 -0.81 -14.16 9.83
C LEU A 26 -2.20 -13.55 10.03
N LEU A 27 -2.28 -12.23 10.18
CA LEU A 27 -3.53 -11.52 10.36
C LEU A 27 -4.44 -11.63 9.12
N ALA A 28 -3.85 -11.64 7.92
CA ALA A 28 -4.58 -11.75 6.66
C ALA A 28 -5.48 -13.01 6.57
N PRO A 29 -4.99 -14.25 6.76
CA PRO A 29 -5.84 -15.43 6.74
C PRO A 29 -6.86 -15.46 7.89
N VAL A 30 -6.52 -14.91 9.06
CA VAL A 30 -7.46 -14.80 10.18
C VAL A 30 -8.67 -13.95 9.80
N MET A 31 -8.45 -12.80 9.15
CA MET A 31 -9.54 -11.94 8.66
C MET A 31 -10.42 -12.67 7.63
N ILE A 32 -9.82 -13.37 6.68
CA ILE A 32 -10.55 -14.12 5.64
C ILE A 32 -11.41 -15.22 6.29
N VAL A 33 -10.81 -16.05 7.15
CA VAL A 33 -11.51 -17.17 7.82
C VAL A 33 -12.66 -16.63 8.69
N TRP A 34 -12.43 -15.54 9.41
CA TRP A 34 -13.48 -14.89 10.19
C TRP A 34 -14.63 -14.43 9.31
N SER A 35 -14.34 -13.65 8.25
CA SER A 35 -15.35 -13.14 7.32
C SER A 35 -16.15 -14.26 6.64
N TRP A 36 -15.45 -15.33 6.23
CA TRP A 36 -16.08 -16.48 5.58
C TRP A 36 -16.98 -17.29 6.53
N ARG A 37 -16.55 -17.45 7.81
CA ARG A 37 -17.31 -18.23 8.79
C ARG A 37 -18.51 -17.50 9.34
N THR A 38 -18.34 -16.23 9.64
CA THR A 38 -19.36 -15.47 10.35
C THR A 38 -20.28 -14.70 9.43
N HIS A 39 -19.81 -14.31 8.24
CA HIS A 39 -20.48 -13.36 7.35
C HIS A 39 -20.93 -12.08 8.09
N GLN A 40 -20.23 -11.71 9.16
CA GLN A 40 -20.53 -10.56 9.99
C GLN A 40 -19.47 -9.49 9.84
N SER A 41 -19.93 -8.29 9.51
CA SER A 41 -19.15 -7.06 9.65
C SER A 41 -19.00 -6.70 11.13
N GLY A 42 -17.99 -5.91 11.48
CA GLY A 42 -17.87 -5.41 12.82
C GLY A 42 -16.47 -4.97 13.25
N TRP A 43 -16.39 -4.57 14.48
CA TRP A 43 -15.18 -4.01 15.09
C TRP A 43 -13.96 -4.92 15.05
N PHE A 44 -14.15 -6.24 15.07
CA PHE A 44 -13.03 -7.18 14.99
C PHE A 44 -12.24 -7.00 13.68
N LEU A 45 -12.92 -6.99 12.54
CA LEU A 45 -12.28 -6.81 11.23
C LEU A 45 -11.67 -5.42 11.08
N LEU A 46 -12.34 -4.40 11.62
CA LEU A 46 -11.78 -3.05 11.66
C LEU A 46 -10.49 -3.00 12.49
N CYS A 47 -10.49 -3.59 13.69
CA CYS A 47 -9.28 -3.67 14.51
C CYS A 47 -8.15 -4.42 13.81
N CYS A 48 -8.45 -5.52 13.11
CA CYS A 48 -7.47 -6.25 12.32
C CYS A 48 -6.88 -5.39 11.19
N LEU A 49 -7.74 -4.66 10.46
CA LEU A 49 -7.29 -3.76 9.38
C LEU A 49 -6.33 -2.69 9.91
N TRP A 50 -6.72 -2.02 11.01
CA TRP A 50 -5.89 -0.98 11.62
C TRP A 50 -4.63 -1.53 12.29
N ALA A 51 -4.69 -2.70 12.91
CA ALA A 51 -3.52 -3.38 13.47
C ALA A 51 -2.51 -3.74 12.38
N GLY A 52 -2.98 -4.22 11.21
CA GLY A 52 -2.13 -4.49 10.06
C GLY A 52 -1.45 -3.22 9.54
N LEU A 53 -2.20 -2.13 9.34
CA LEU A 53 -1.64 -0.84 8.92
C LEU A 53 -0.64 -0.27 9.92
N LEU A 54 -0.96 -0.30 11.22
CA LEU A 54 -0.06 0.19 12.26
C LEU A 54 1.22 -0.65 12.31
N SER A 55 1.11 -1.99 12.16
CA SER A 55 2.28 -2.85 12.12
C SER A 55 3.22 -2.50 10.97
N ASP A 56 2.69 -2.13 9.78
CA ASP A 56 3.45 -1.66 8.62
C ASP A 56 4.20 -0.35 8.88
N ILE A 57 3.52 0.61 9.48
CA ILE A 57 4.15 1.89 9.84
C ILE A 57 5.28 1.68 10.85
N PHE A 58 5.03 0.85 11.87
CA PHE A 58 6.01 0.61 12.93
C PHE A 58 7.19 -0.22 12.48
N ASP A 59 6.99 -1.27 11.67
CA ASP A 59 8.10 -2.08 11.16
C ASP A 59 9.04 -1.26 10.27
N GLY A 60 8.49 -0.40 9.39
CA GLY A 60 9.26 0.51 8.57
C GLY A 60 10.07 1.54 9.38
N ILE A 61 9.50 2.10 10.45
CA ILE A 61 10.20 3.01 11.36
C ILE A 61 11.32 2.27 12.09
N LEU A 62 11.00 1.13 12.70
CA LEU A 62 11.93 0.32 13.46
C LEU A 62 13.07 -0.22 12.59
N ALA A 63 12.77 -0.70 11.38
CA ALA A 63 13.77 -1.19 10.45
C ALA A 63 14.80 -0.13 10.08
N ARG A 64 14.35 1.13 9.88
CA ARG A 64 15.25 2.27 9.64
C ARG A 64 16.08 2.62 10.87
N HIS A 65 15.46 2.70 12.04
CA HIS A 65 16.16 3.03 13.29
C HIS A 65 17.19 1.98 13.71
N LEU A 66 16.87 0.69 13.49
CA LEU A 66 17.75 -0.43 13.87
C LEU A 66 18.78 -0.78 12.77
N GLY A 67 18.74 -0.09 11.62
CA GLY A 67 19.66 -0.34 10.51
C GLY A 67 19.46 -1.71 9.84
N VAL A 68 18.28 -2.33 9.96
CA VAL A 68 17.93 -3.62 9.35
C VAL A 68 17.09 -3.48 8.07
N ALA A 69 16.85 -2.27 7.60
CA ALA A 69 16.11 -1.95 6.37
C ALA A 69 16.89 -2.35 5.11
N THR A 70 17.23 -3.63 4.98
CA THR A 70 17.92 -4.18 3.81
C THR A 70 16.99 -4.24 2.60
N THR A 71 17.57 -4.37 1.39
CA THR A 71 16.79 -4.53 0.15
C THR A 71 15.89 -5.77 0.20
N SER A 72 16.37 -6.87 0.81
CA SER A 72 15.56 -8.07 0.99
C SER A 72 14.40 -7.84 1.94
N PHE A 73 14.62 -7.17 3.09
CA PHE A 73 13.55 -6.85 4.04
C PHE A 73 12.45 -6.03 3.35
N ARG A 74 12.81 -4.95 2.64
CA ARG A 74 11.85 -4.10 1.92
C ARG A 74 11.03 -4.86 0.86
N LYS A 75 11.64 -5.86 0.19
CA LYS A 75 10.91 -6.69 -0.78
C LYS A 75 9.88 -7.59 -0.10
N TRP A 76 10.27 -8.23 1.00
CA TRP A 76 9.35 -9.07 1.80
C TRP A 76 8.21 -8.26 2.38
N ASP A 77 8.50 -7.13 2.97
CA ASP A 77 7.55 -6.17 3.52
C ASP A 77 6.51 -5.76 2.46
N ALA A 78 6.96 -5.29 1.29
CA ALA A 78 6.08 -4.92 0.20
C ALA A 78 5.19 -6.08 -0.32
N GLN A 79 5.71 -7.32 -0.34
CA GLN A 79 4.90 -8.49 -0.74
C GLN A 79 3.83 -8.83 0.29
N VAL A 80 4.18 -8.79 1.57
CA VAL A 80 3.23 -9.03 2.67
C VAL A 80 2.16 -7.95 2.69
N ASP A 81 2.51 -6.72 2.40
CA ASP A 81 1.59 -5.59 2.28
C ASP A 81 0.53 -5.83 1.20
N VAL A 82 0.98 -6.18 -0.01
CA VAL A 82 0.05 -6.52 -1.11
C VAL A 82 -0.87 -7.67 -0.70
N PHE A 83 -0.32 -8.73 -0.08
CA PHE A 83 -1.11 -9.86 0.37
C PHE A 83 -2.15 -9.48 1.43
N PHE A 84 -1.78 -8.63 2.38
CA PHE A 84 -2.68 -8.12 3.42
C PHE A 84 -3.83 -7.29 2.84
N TRP A 85 -3.54 -6.37 1.94
CA TRP A 85 -4.57 -5.54 1.29
C TRP A 85 -5.49 -6.37 0.37
N LEU A 86 -4.96 -7.38 -0.31
CA LEU A 86 -5.79 -8.34 -1.06
C LEU A 86 -6.72 -9.13 -0.13
N ALA A 87 -6.22 -9.59 1.02
CA ALA A 87 -7.03 -10.27 2.02
C ALA A 87 -8.14 -9.37 2.57
N ALA A 88 -7.84 -8.10 2.87
CA ALA A 88 -8.84 -7.11 3.26
C ALA A 88 -9.90 -6.91 2.15
N GLY A 89 -9.48 -6.86 0.89
CA GLY A 89 -10.36 -6.80 -0.27
C GLY A 89 -11.29 -8.02 -0.38
N VAL A 90 -10.77 -9.22 -0.12
CA VAL A 90 -11.58 -10.46 -0.06
C VAL A 90 -12.62 -10.39 1.07
N CYS A 91 -12.23 -9.90 2.26
CA CYS A 91 -13.18 -9.72 3.36
C CYS A 91 -14.30 -8.75 2.98
N VAL A 92 -13.95 -7.61 2.38
CA VAL A 92 -14.94 -6.64 1.89
C VAL A 92 -15.86 -7.29 0.83
N TRP A 93 -15.31 -8.11 -0.07
CA TRP A 93 -16.09 -8.84 -1.05
C TRP A 93 -17.08 -9.82 -0.41
N LEU A 94 -16.65 -10.61 0.56
CA LEU A 94 -17.49 -11.57 1.26
C LEU A 94 -18.65 -10.90 2.01
N LEU A 95 -18.43 -9.71 2.53
CA LEU A 95 -19.40 -8.98 3.34
C LEU A 95 -20.31 -8.05 2.52
N ASN A 96 -19.80 -7.47 1.44
CA ASN A 96 -20.50 -6.46 0.63
C ASN A 96 -20.60 -6.86 -0.85
N GLY A 97 -20.81 -8.13 -1.12
CA GLY A 97 -20.78 -8.71 -2.47
C GLY A 97 -21.66 -7.97 -3.49
N ARG A 98 -22.87 -7.54 -3.10
CA ARG A 98 -23.77 -6.79 -3.99
C ARG A 98 -23.16 -5.49 -4.48
N LEU A 99 -22.57 -4.69 -3.58
CA LEU A 99 -21.92 -3.43 -3.92
C LEU A 99 -20.73 -3.66 -4.87
N LEU A 100 -19.89 -4.65 -4.58
CA LEU A 100 -18.72 -4.95 -5.38
C LEU A 100 -19.08 -5.52 -6.76
N HIS A 101 -20.09 -6.40 -6.85
CA HIS A 101 -20.57 -6.92 -8.13
C HIS A 101 -21.08 -5.79 -9.04
N THR A 102 -21.79 -4.81 -8.49
CA THR A 102 -22.27 -3.65 -9.27
C THR A 102 -21.12 -2.84 -9.88
N HIS A 103 -19.95 -2.84 -9.22
CA HIS A 103 -18.78 -2.07 -9.65
C HIS A 103 -17.62 -2.96 -10.13
N LEU A 104 -17.88 -4.23 -10.43
CA LEU A 104 -16.87 -5.25 -10.75
C LEU A 104 -15.93 -4.83 -11.86
N VAL A 105 -16.45 -4.24 -12.93
CA VAL A 105 -15.63 -3.77 -14.06
C VAL A 105 -14.58 -2.77 -13.62
N TRP A 106 -14.93 -1.80 -12.78
CA TRP A 106 -14.00 -0.80 -12.26
C TRP A 106 -12.94 -1.41 -11.33
N ILE A 107 -13.34 -2.39 -10.51
CA ILE A 107 -12.41 -3.13 -9.65
C ILE A 107 -11.40 -3.92 -10.50
N ILE A 108 -11.87 -4.62 -11.54
CA ILE A 108 -11.00 -5.36 -12.47
C ILE A 108 -10.04 -4.40 -13.18
N VAL A 109 -10.53 -3.25 -13.64
CA VAL A 109 -9.67 -2.23 -14.26
C VAL A 109 -8.56 -1.79 -13.30
N LEU A 110 -8.86 -1.53 -12.03
CA LEU A 110 -7.85 -1.16 -11.03
C LEU A 110 -6.82 -2.26 -10.82
N VAL A 111 -7.26 -3.51 -10.66
CA VAL A 111 -6.38 -4.66 -10.45
C VAL A 111 -5.47 -4.91 -11.65
N VAL A 112 -5.98 -4.68 -12.87
CA VAL A 112 -5.18 -4.83 -14.10
C VAL A 112 -4.22 -3.67 -14.30
N LEU A 113 -4.60 -2.45 -13.95
CA LEU A 113 -3.73 -1.27 -14.09
C LEU A 113 -2.56 -1.27 -13.10
N GLU A 114 -2.73 -1.89 -11.92
CA GLU A 114 -1.70 -1.90 -10.86
C GLU A 114 -0.33 -2.42 -11.35
N PRO A 115 -0.20 -3.58 -11.96
CA PRO A 115 1.08 -4.11 -12.40
C PRO A 115 1.64 -3.45 -13.67
N ILE A 116 0.85 -2.67 -14.42
CA ILE A 116 1.28 -2.11 -15.72
C ILE A 116 2.45 -1.15 -15.53
N SER A 117 2.43 -0.29 -14.52
CA SER A 117 3.53 0.65 -14.27
C SER A 117 4.82 -0.08 -13.92
N ASP A 118 4.74 -1.18 -13.16
CA ASP A 118 5.89 -2.00 -12.79
C ASP A 118 6.42 -2.79 -13.98
N LEU A 119 5.53 -3.30 -14.84
CA LEU A 119 5.90 -3.95 -16.09
C LEU A 119 6.63 -2.99 -17.04
N ILE A 120 6.14 -1.75 -17.18
CA ILE A 120 6.83 -0.72 -17.98
C ILE A 120 8.24 -0.45 -17.44
N ASN A 121 8.38 -0.30 -16.12
CA ASN A 121 9.70 -0.08 -15.51
C ASN A 121 10.62 -1.28 -15.67
N LEU A 122 10.10 -2.50 -15.53
CA LEU A 122 10.86 -3.73 -15.72
C LEU A 122 11.37 -3.85 -17.18
N LEU A 123 10.50 -3.60 -18.16
CA LEU A 123 10.84 -3.68 -19.57
C LEU A 123 11.83 -2.58 -20.01
N ARG A 124 11.69 -1.36 -19.45
CA ARG A 124 12.55 -0.23 -19.83
C ARG A 124 13.86 -0.16 -19.08
N PHE A 125 13.88 -0.54 -17.81
CA PHE A 125 15.01 -0.32 -16.92
C PHE A 125 15.53 -1.58 -16.24
N GLY A 126 14.92 -2.75 -16.49
CA GLY A 126 15.30 -4.02 -15.85
C GLY A 126 15.05 -4.06 -14.34
N LYS A 127 14.25 -3.11 -13.79
CA LYS A 127 13.96 -3.00 -12.36
C LYS A 127 12.48 -2.68 -12.17
N ALA A 128 11.85 -3.27 -11.14
CA ALA A 128 10.50 -2.89 -10.75
C ALA A 128 10.46 -1.40 -10.36
N GLY A 129 9.34 -0.75 -10.64
CA GLY A 129 9.15 0.67 -10.31
C GLY A 129 9.04 0.88 -8.80
N CYS A 130 9.40 2.08 -8.36
CA CYS A 130 9.18 2.56 -7.00
C CYS A 130 8.49 3.94 -7.03
N ALA A 131 7.55 4.09 -7.96
CA ALA A 131 6.84 5.35 -8.12
C ALA A 131 5.71 5.46 -7.09
N HIS A 132 5.99 6.13 -5.97
CA HIS A 132 4.98 6.60 -5.03
C HIS A 132 4.63 8.04 -5.37
N ASN A 133 3.56 8.23 -6.15
CA ASN A 133 3.05 9.56 -6.46
C ASN A 133 2.13 10.08 -5.35
N TRP A 134 1.83 11.37 -5.34
CA TRP A 134 0.94 11.96 -4.35
C TRP A 134 -0.47 11.39 -4.42
N LEU A 135 -0.93 11.10 -5.63
CA LEU A 135 -2.25 10.54 -5.85
C LEU A 135 -2.40 9.16 -5.21
N SER A 136 -1.34 8.31 -5.24
CA SER A 136 -1.38 6.99 -4.60
C SER A 136 -1.45 7.10 -3.07
N LYS A 137 -0.79 8.08 -2.47
CA LYS A 137 -0.89 8.34 -1.03
C LYS A 137 -2.30 8.77 -0.63
N LEU A 138 -2.89 9.69 -1.41
CA LEU A 138 -4.28 10.12 -1.18
C LEU A 138 -5.26 8.97 -1.37
N TRP A 139 -5.09 8.18 -2.44
CA TRP A 139 -5.90 7.00 -2.68
C TRP A 139 -5.81 5.99 -1.53
N GLY A 140 -4.63 5.72 -1.00
CA GLY A 140 -4.42 4.83 0.14
C GLY A 140 -5.21 5.27 1.37
N ILE A 141 -5.27 6.57 1.66
CA ILE A 141 -6.08 7.11 2.77
C ILE A 141 -7.57 6.90 2.51
N VAL A 142 -8.05 7.23 1.31
CA VAL A 142 -9.46 7.05 0.93
C VAL A 142 -9.84 5.58 0.92
N LEU A 143 -8.96 4.69 0.45
CA LEU A 143 -9.14 3.25 0.48
C LEU A 143 -9.28 2.71 1.91
N LEU A 144 -8.40 3.15 2.82
CA LEU A 144 -8.45 2.79 4.23
C LEU A 144 -9.79 3.18 4.87
N ILE A 145 -10.24 4.43 4.65
CA ILE A 145 -11.52 4.90 5.18
C ILE A 145 -12.68 4.11 4.59
N THR A 146 -12.64 3.88 3.26
CA THR A 146 -13.67 3.11 2.56
C THR A 146 -13.76 1.68 3.09
N PHE A 147 -12.62 0.98 3.20
CA PHE A 147 -12.59 -0.38 3.74
C PHE A 147 -13.02 -0.43 5.20
N SER A 148 -12.62 0.56 6.02
CA SER A 148 -13.06 0.66 7.42
C SER A 148 -14.58 0.72 7.53
N LEU A 149 -15.24 1.54 6.72
CA LEU A 149 -16.70 1.66 6.71
C LEU A 149 -17.39 0.39 6.20
N LEU A 150 -16.87 -0.21 5.12
CA LEU A 150 -17.41 -1.44 4.55
C LEU A 150 -17.28 -2.63 5.51
N LEU A 151 -16.16 -2.73 6.23
CA LEU A 151 -15.95 -3.76 7.26
C LEU A 151 -16.83 -3.54 8.50
N LEU A 152 -17.27 -2.31 8.77
CA LEU A 152 -18.27 -2.02 9.79
C LEU A 152 -19.72 -2.29 9.34
N GLY A 153 -19.94 -2.65 8.08
CA GLY A 153 -21.27 -2.91 7.53
C GLY A 153 -21.99 -1.68 7.00
N HIS A 154 -21.27 -0.57 6.82
CA HIS A 154 -21.80 0.59 6.12
C HIS A 154 -21.58 0.45 4.61
N GLU A 155 -22.52 0.93 3.80
CA GLU A 155 -22.38 0.98 2.34
C GLU A 155 -22.22 2.44 1.84
N PRO A 156 -21.03 3.05 2.01
CA PRO A 156 -20.81 4.44 1.60
C PRO A 156 -20.62 4.54 0.08
N LEU A 157 -21.69 4.39 -0.69
CA LEU A 157 -21.66 4.30 -2.15
C LEU A 157 -20.89 5.45 -2.82
N LEU A 158 -21.09 6.70 -2.37
CA LEU A 158 -20.38 7.85 -2.95
C LEU A 158 -18.88 7.75 -2.68
N LEU A 159 -18.48 7.46 -1.44
CA LEU A 159 -17.08 7.33 -1.07
C LEU A 159 -16.42 6.15 -1.80
N PHE A 160 -17.13 5.05 -1.99
CA PHE A 160 -16.66 3.89 -2.74
C PHE A 160 -16.38 4.26 -4.21
N ARG A 161 -17.29 5.00 -4.86
CA ARG A 161 -17.08 5.50 -6.23
C ARG A 161 -15.91 6.47 -6.32
N VAL A 162 -15.79 7.38 -5.36
CA VAL A 162 -14.63 8.30 -5.26
C VAL A 162 -13.33 7.51 -5.09
N CYS A 163 -13.32 6.47 -4.26
CA CYS A 163 -12.17 5.59 -4.08
C CYS A 163 -11.74 4.91 -5.39
N LEU A 164 -12.69 4.35 -6.14
CA LEU A 164 -12.42 3.74 -7.45
C LEU A 164 -11.86 4.76 -8.46
N ALA A 165 -12.46 5.94 -8.54
CA ALA A 165 -12.02 7.00 -9.45
C ALA A 165 -10.60 7.49 -9.11
N LEU A 166 -10.32 7.77 -7.83
CA LEU A 166 -8.99 8.15 -7.37
C LEU A 166 -7.96 7.06 -7.62
N GLY A 167 -8.34 5.79 -7.41
CA GLY A 167 -7.49 4.64 -7.75
C GLY A 167 -7.11 4.64 -9.22
N ALA A 168 -8.09 4.75 -10.13
CA ALA A 168 -7.84 4.78 -11.57
C ALA A 168 -6.93 5.95 -11.97
N LEU A 169 -7.19 7.15 -11.44
CA LEU A 169 -6.36 8.32 -11.69
C LEU A 169 -4.93 8.13 -11.17
N SER A 170 -4.76 7.53 -9.98
CA SER A 170 -3.46 7.24 -9.41
C SER A 170 -2.66 6.26 -10.26
N GLN A 171 -3.31 5.20 -10.75
CA GLN A 171 -2.65 4.21 -11.62
C GLN A 171 -2.27 4.81 -12.99
N LEU A 172 -3.13 5.62 -13.57
CA LEU A 172 -2.82 6.32 -14.82
C LEU A 172 -1.63 7.27 -14.64
N ASP A 173 -1.58 8.04 -13.54
CA ASP A 173 -0.45 8.92 -13.24
C ASP A 173 0.85 8.12 -13.07
N ARG A 174 0.84 6.95 -12.38
CA ARG A 174 1.99 6.03 -12.27
C ARG A 174 2.47 5.52 -13.63
N ILE A 175 1.54 5.11 -14.50
CA ILE A 175 1.85 4.64 -15.86
C ILE A 175 2.50 5.76 -16.67
N ILE A 176 1.97 6.97 -16.61
CA ILE A 176 2.53 8.14 -17.29
C ILE A 176 3.93 8.46 -16.75
N ILE A 177 4.12 8.48 -15.42
CA ILE A 177 5.43 8.68 -14.79
C ILE A 177 6.43 7.66 -15.32
N SER A 178 6.10 6.36 -15.26
CA SER A 178 6.98 5.26 -15.71
C SER A 178 7.33 5.38 -17.20
N SER A 179 6.42 5.90 -18.02
CA SER A 179 6.61 6.10 -19.45
C SER A 179 7.48 7.32 -19.78
N LEU A 180 7.41 8.38 -18.97
CA LEU A 180 8.12 9.65 -19.23
C LEU A 180 9.55 9.67 -18.67
N LEU A 181 9.85 8.93 -17.60
CA LEU A 181 11.15 8.96 -16.97
C LEU A 181 12.28 8.53 -17.90
N PRO A 182 13.42 9.23 -17.89
CA PRO A 182 14.60 8.86 -18.68
C PRO A 182 15.39 7.70 -18.08
N GLY A 183 15.19 7.38 -16.80
CA GLY A 183 15.90 6.33 -16.05
C GLY A 183 15.12 5.87 -14.82
N PRO A 184 15.60 4.83 -14.10
CA PRO A 184 14.95 4.32 -12.92
C PRO A 184 15.08 5.32 -11.77
N GLU A 185 14.06 6.11 -11.54
CA GLU A 185 13.97 7.05 -10.41
C GLU A 185 12.79 6.68 -9.52
N CYS A 186 12.98 6.85 -8.19
CA CYS A 186 11.96 6.62 -7.17
C CYS A 186 11.35 7.94 -6.71
N ASP A 187 10.14 7.86 -6.16
CA ASP A 187 9.46 8.96 -5.47
C ASP A 187 9.27 10.22 -6.32
N ILE A 188 8.76 10.04 -7.53
CA ILE A 188 8.36 11.15 -8.40
C ILE A 188 6.94 11.59 -8.04
N PRO A 189 6.73 12.86 -7.62
CA PRO A 189 5.46 13.31 -7.05
C PRO A 189 4.25 13.24 -8.01
N SER A 190 4.45 13.49 -9.31
CA SER A 190 3.40 13.46 -10.33
C SER A 190 3.97 13.38 -11.75
N CYS A 191 3.13 13.11 -12.73
CA CYS A 191 3.51 13.10 -14.16
C CYS A 191 4.12 14.44 -14.61
N TYR A 192 3.72 15.57 -14.02
CA TYR A 192 4.33 16.87 -14.31
C TYR A 192 5.83 16.90 -13.91
N HIS A 193 6.18 16.36 -12.76
CA HIS A 193 7.57 16.29 -12.31
C HIS A 193 8.40 15.32 -13.18
N ALA A 194 7.80 14.21 -13.63
CA ALA A 194 8.44 13.31 -14.59
C ALA A 194 8.72 14.01 -15.92
N TYR A 195 7.81 14.83 -16.40
CA TYR A 195 8.01 15.64 -17.59
C TYR A 195 9.15 16.68 -17.43
N LEU A 196 9.23 17.36 -16.28
CA LEU A 196 10.35 18.26 -15.97
C LEU A 196 11.70 17.54 -15.99
N ARG A 197 11.75 16.32 -15.40
CA ARG A 197 12.97 15.47 -15.41
C ARG A 197 13.37 15.10 -16.83
N ARG A 198 12.43 14.72 -17.67
CA ARG A 198 12.69 14.44 -19.09
C ARG A 198 13.30 15.63 -19.83
N LYS A 199 12.95 16.87 -19.44
CA LYS A 199 13.52 18.12 -19.98
C LYS A 199 14.82 18.55 -19.31
N GLY A 200 15.42 17.72 -18.41
CA GLY A 200 16.67 18.05 -17.71
C GLY A 200 16.52 19.10 -16.61
N LYS A 201 15.27 19.49 -16.25
CA LYS A 201 15.02 20.44 -15.17
C LYS A 201 14.99 19.77 -13.82
N THR A 202 15.63 20.40 -12.83
CA THR A 202 15.58 19.98 -11.43
C THR A 202 14.36 20.57 -10.74
N PHE A 203 13.74 19.81 -9.81
CA PHE A 203 12.67 20.29 -8.96
C PHE A 203 13.03 20.09 -7.48
N LYS A 204 12.44 20.92 -6.62
CA LYS A 204 12.69 20.87 -5.17
C LYS A 204 11.96 19.67 -4.57
N ARG A 205 12.71 18.74 -3.96
CA ARG A 205 12.11 17.61 -3.22
C ARG A 205 11.80 18.07 -1.80
N TYR A 206 10.58 17.90 -1.36
CA TYR A 206 10.17 18.23 0.01
C TYR A 206 10.31 16.98 0.88
N LYS A 207 11.06 17.07 1.97
CA LYS A 207 11.34 15.96 2.92
C LYS A 207 10.07 15.32 3.53
N LEU A 208 8.94 16.03 3.55
CA LEU A 208 7.68 15.56 4.13
C LEU A 208 6.96 14.53 3.23
N PHE A 209 7.35 14.45 1.96
CA PHE A 209 6.67 13.64 0.95
C PHE A 209 7.58 12.59 0.27
N ASN A 210 8.81 12.46 0.80
CA ASN A 210 9.77 11.44 0.35
C ASN A 210 9.93 10.36 1.41
#